data_18d939212a540593bca95e52d089397e
#
_entry.id   18d939212a540593bca95e52d089397e
#
_cell.length_a   1.000
_cell.length_b   1.000
_cell.length_c   1.000
_cell.angle_alpha   90.00
_cell.angle_beta   90.00
_cell.angle_gamma   90.00
#
_symmetry.space_group_name_H-M   'P 1'
#
loop_
_entity.id
_entity.type
_entity.pdbx_description
1 polymer ?
#
loop_
_entity_poly.entity_id
_entity_poly.type
_entity_poly.pdbx_seq_one_letter_code
_entity_poly.pdbx_strand_id
1 'polypeptide(L)'
;MPSTKLYMESIDAGYLKEFSAQVTAVDATSVTLDQTLFYPLGGGQNWDTGKLTWDGGQVSVSEVRGRGDVQHFVGEDHGLEIGDSVEGEIDWDRRYAHMRMHTAQHLVSGLVYEMYGGARTVGNQIHSNRSRIDFNPIKFEEEMIDELFSKANELVESNLEVTDGIMTREEINAIMPPERTNMGLLPISVKQLRVIKIGDNVDLCPCA
;
A
#
# COMPACT_ATOMS: atom_id res chain seq x y z
N MET A 1 12.75 17.17 6.76
CA MET A 1 11.50 16.69 7.41
C MET A 1 11.01 15.51 6.61
N PRO A 2 10.39 14.48 7.23
CA PRO A 2 9.86 13.35 6.46
C PRO A 2 8.89 13.80 5.36
N SER A 3 8.91 13.12 4.22
CA SER A 3 7.96 13.39 3.12
C SER A 3 6.53 13.13 3.57
N THR A 4 5.61 14.05 3.31
CA THR A 4 4.19 13.82 3.50
C THR A 4 3.66 12.87 2.45
N LYS A 5 3.04 11.77 2.88
CA LYS A 5 2.47 10.75 1.99
C LYS A 5 1.00 11.07 1.73
N LEU A 6 0.72 11.85 0.70
CA LEU A 6 -0.62 12.33 0.37
C LEU A 6 -1.66 11.20 0.21
N TYR A 7 -1.27 10.06 -0.36
CA TYR A 7 -2.14 8.88 -0.51
C TYR A 7 -2.58 8.25 0.82
N MET A 8 -1.99 8.65 1.95
CA MET A 8 -2.37 8.16 3.29
C MET A 8 -3.46 9.01 3.94
N GLU A 9 -3.82 10.16 3.39
CA GLU A 9 -4.77 11.10 4.00
C GLU A 9 -6.21 10.57 4.01
N SER A 10 -6.62 9.89 2.93
CA SER A 10 -7.93 9.25 2.80
C SER A 10 -7.92 8.21 1.68
N ILE A 11 -9.01 7.45 1.56
CA ILE A 11 -9.21 6.57 0.38
C ILE A 11 -9.24 7.39 -0.90
N ASP A 12 -9.95 8.52 -0.92
CA ASP A 12 -10.06 9.39 -2.10
C ASP A 12 -8.70 9.95 -2.53
N ALA A 13 -7.84 10.31 -1.56
CA ALA A 13 -6.47 10.74 -1.84
C ALA A 13 -5.64 9.66 -2.54
N GLY A 14 -5.94 8.38 -2.28
CA GLY A 14 -5.35 7.24 -2.99
C GLY A 14 -5.67 7.20 -4.49
N TYR A 15 -6.73 7.87 -4.94
CA TYR A 15 -7.16 7.96 -6.34
C TYR A 15 -6.63 9.19 -7.07
N LEU A 16 -5.95 10.10 -6.40
CA LEU A 16 -5.26 11.21 -7.04
C LEU A 16 -4.12 10.69 -7.93
N LYS A 17 -3.95 11.33 -9.08
CA LYS A 17 -2.97 10.93 -10.09
C LYS A 17 -1.81 11.90 -10.21
N GLU A 18 -2.05 13.16 -9.83
CA GLU A 18 -1.13 14.28 -9.99
C GLU A 18 -1.01 15.05 -8.67
N PHE A 19 0.15 15.66 -8.45
CA PHE A 19 0.42 16.47 -7.27
C PHE A 19 1.58 17.43 -7.55
N SER A 20 1.61 18.55 -6.81
CA SER A 20 2.73 19.48 -6.80
C SER A 20 3.59 19.26 -5.55
N ALA A 21 4.90 19.40 -5.66
CA ALA A 21 5.83 19.26 -4.54
C ALA A 21 7.09 20.10 -4.73
N GLN A 22 7.90 20.21 -3.67
CA GLN A 22 9.23 20.79 -3.73
C GLN A 22 10.32 19.73 -3.49
N VAL A 23 11.41 19.84 -4.23
CA VAL A 23 12.61 19.03 -4.02
C VAL A 23 13.32 19.46 -2.73
N THR A 24 13.46 18.54 -1.78
CA THR A 24 14.08 18.80 -0.47
C THR A 24 15.47 18.20 -0.32
N ALA A 25 15.80 17.16 -1.12
CA ALA A 25 17.12 16.58 -1.21
C ALA A 25 17.37 16.00 -2.60
N VAL A 26 18.62 15.98 -3.00
CA VAL A 26 19.09 15.49 -4.31
C VAL A 26 20.30 14.57 -4.08
N ASP A 27 20.24 13.38 -4.68
CA ASP A 27 21.36 12.44 -4.82
C ASP A 27 21.68 12.21 -6.30
N ALA A 28 22.76 11.51 -6.62
CA ALA A 28 23.19 11.27 -8.00
C ALA A 28 22.11 10.60 -8.88
N THR A 29 21.21 9.81 -8.31
CA THR A 29 20.18 9.04 -9.04
C THR A 29 18.78 9.18 -8.48
N SER A 30 18.60 9.98 -7.41
CA SER A 30 17.30 10.10 -6.74
C SER A 30 17.06 11.49 -6.16
N VAL A 31 15.78 11.81 -5.99
CA VAL A 31 15.36 13.05 -5.30
C VAL A 31 14.38 12.71 -4.18
N THR A 32 14.38 13.54 -3.14
CA THR A 32 13.37 13.53 -2.07
C THR A 32 12.48 14.75 -2.21
N LEU A 33 11.19 14.56 -2.02
CA LEU A 33 10.19 15.61 -2.09
C LEU A 33 9.60 15.88 -0.70
N ASP A 34 9.10 17.09 -0.46
CA ASP A 34 8.40 17.46 0.76
C ASP A 34 7.09 16.68 0.92
N GLN A 35 6.41 16.36 -0.20
CA GLN A 35 5.21 15.53 -0.25
C GLN A 35 5.16 14.69 -1.51
N THR A 36 4.37 13.59 -1.48
CA THR A 36 4.30 12.68 -2.62
C THR A 36 3.02 11.85 -2.66
N LEU A 37 2.53 11.57 -3.88
CA LEU A 37 1.55 10.51 -4.15
C LEU A 37 2.21 9.17 -4.47
N PHE A 38 3.50 9.12 -4.80
CA PHE A 38 4.18 7.88 -5.15
C PHE A 38 4.25 6.94 -3.95
N TYR A 39 3.69 5.73 -4.10
CA TYR A 39 3.78 4.67 -3.10
C TYR A 39 5.18 4.05 -3.12
N PRO A 40 5.92 4.05 -2.01
CA PRO A 40 7.21 3.38 -1.92
C PRO A 40 7.05 1.87 -1.73
N LEU A 41 8.10 1.11 -2.03
CA LEU A 41 8.15 -0.32 -1.69
C LEU A 41 7.80 -0.53 -0.21
N GLY A 42 6.73 -1.25 0.07
CA GLY A 42 6.31 -1.53 1.45
C GLY A 42 5.06 -2.40 1.54
N GLY A 43 4.85 -3.04 2.72
CA GLY A 43 3.67 -3.89 2.94
C GLY A 43 3.54 -5.07 1.97
N GLY A 44 4.63 -5.51 1.35
CA GLY A 44 4.62 -6.54 0.29
C GLY A 44 4.29 -6.01 -1.09
N GLN A 45 3.84 -4.75 -1.22
CA GLN A 45 3.51 -4.11 -2.49
C GLN A 45 4.72 -3.45 -3.11
N ASN A 46 4.88 -3.61 -4.43
CA ASN A 46 5.86 -2.88 -5.21
C ASN A 46 5.52 -1.39 -5.26
N TRP A 47 6.55 -0.60 -5.58
CA TRP A 47 6.48 0.85 -5.72
C TRP A 47 5.73 1.30 -6.97
N ASP A 48 5.31 2.56 -6.95
CA ASP A 48 4.80 3.24 -8.13
C ASP A 48 5.91 3.68 -9.08
N THR A 49 5.52 3.89 -10.31
CA THR A 49 6.29 4.56 -11.35
C THR A 49 5.51 5.77 -11.87
N GLY A 50 6.20 6.63 -12.63
CA GLY A 50 5.57 7.82 -13.20
C GLY A 50 6.61 8.82 -13.67
N LYS A 51 6.32 10.11 -13.52
CA LYS A 51 7.23 11.19 -13.94
C LYS A 51 7.17 12.39 -12.99
N LEU A 52 8.24 13.18 -13.01
CA LEU A 52 8.33 14.51 -12.43
C LEU A 52 8.63 15.51 -13.56
N THR A 53 7.90 16.62 -13.58
CA THR A 53 8.06 17.70 -14.54
C THR A 53 8.33 19.01 -13.79
N TRP A 54 9.27 19.82 -14.27
CA TRP A 54 9.61 21.15 -13.74
C TRP A 54 10.02 22.07 -14.88
N ASP A 55 10.33 23.34 -14.60
CA ASP A 55 10.73 24.33 -15.63
C ASP A 55 11.96 23.87 -16.44
N GLY A 56 12.86 23.09 -15.84
CA GLY A 56 14.06 22.59 -16.50
C GLY A 56 13.87 21.34 -17.36
N GLY A 57 12.71 20.66 -17.29
CA GLY A 57 12.45 19.45 -18.06
C GLY A 57 11.51 18.43 -17.41
N GLN A 58 11.72 17.17 -17.79
CA GLN A 58 10.96 16.04 -17.28
C GLN A 58 11.87 14.83 -17.08
N VAL A 59 11.63 14.06 -16.01
CA VAL A 59 12.30 12.78 -15.74
C VAL A 59 11.29 11.70 -15.40
N SER A 60 11.64 10.44 -15.66
CA SER A 60 10.85 9.29 -15.24
C SER A 60 11.22 8.86 -13.83
N VAL A 61 10.22 8.56 -13.01
CA VAL A 61 10.40 7.89 -11.71
C VAL A 61 10.29 6.40 -11.93
N SER A 62 11.42 5.70 -11.82
CA SER A 62 11.53 4.25 -12.08
C SER A 62 11.33 3.40 -10.83
N GLU A 63 11.62 3.96 -9.66
CA GLU A 63 11.51 3.28 -8.37
C GLU A 63 11.26 4.30 -7.26
N VAL A 64 10.56 3.86 -6.20
CA VAL A 64 10.31 4.68 -5.00
C VAL A 64 10.60 3.84 -3.76
N ARG A 65 11.41 4.38 -2.84
CA ARG A 65 11.82 3.72 -1.60
C ARG A 65 11.74 4.66 -0.39
N GLY A 66 11.73 4.06 0.79
CA GLY A 66 11.81 4.78 2.07
C GLY A 66 10.48 4.79 2.82
N ARG A 67 10.58 4.95 4.14
CA ARG A 67 9.41 4.99 5.05
C ARG A 67 9.19 6.37 5.66
N GLY A 68 10.27 7.10 5.92
CA GLY A 68 10.24 8.49 6.39
C GLY A 68 10.45 9.42 5.20
N ASP A 69 11.70 9.64 4.83
CA ASP A 69 12.05 10.32 3.61
C ASP A 69 11.81 9.38 2.43
N VAL A 70 10.98 9.83 1.49
CA VAL A 70 10.63 9.04 0.30
C VAL A 70 11.54 9.44 -0.85
N GLN A 71 12.41 8.52 -1.27
CA GLN A 71 13.34 8.69 -2.38
C GLN A 71 12.68 8.24 -3.69
N HIS A 72 12.74 9.13 -4.69
CA HIS A 72 12.24 8.89 -6.05
C HIS A 72 13.45 8.71 -6.97
N PHE A 73 13.64 7.51 -7.51
CA PHE A 73 14.76 7.18 -8.40
C PHE A 73 14.46 7.64 -9.82
N VAL A 74 15.25 8.61 -10.29
CA VAL A 74 15.05 9.33 -11.56
C VAL A 74 16.20 9.13 -12.56
N GLY A 75 17.25 8.39 -12.17
CA GLY A 75 18.44 8.17 -12.99
C GLY A 75 19.53 9.22 -12.77
N GLU A 76 20.64 9.07 -13.49
CA GLU A 76 21.76 10.01 -13.46
C GLU A 76 21.45 11.25 -14.31
N ASP A 77 22.17 12.34 -14.06
CA ASP A 77 22.09 13.61 -14.84
C ASP A 77 20.66 14.18 -14.98
N HIS A 78 19.84 14.00 -13.94
CA HIS A 78 18.41 14.39 -13.97
C HIS A 78 18.17 15.90 -13.97
N GLY A 79 19.14 16.71 -13.57
CA GLY A 79 19.07 18.18 -13.62
C GLY A 79 18.17 18.83 -12.58
N LEU A 80 17.58 18.09 -11.65
CA LEU A 80 16.77 18.62 -10.53
C LEU A 80 17.69 19.16 -9.44
N GLU A 81 17.32 20.29 -8.83
CA GLU A 81 18.02 20.96 -7.74
C GLU A 81 17.12 21.11 -6.51
N ILE A 82 17.73 21.26 -5.33
CA ILE A 82 16.99 21.52 -4.09
C ILE A 82 16.24 22.84 -4.22
N GLY A 83 14.95 22.84 -3.92
CA GLY A 83 14.07 23.99 -4.02
C GLY A 83 13.27 24.04 -5.32
N ASP A 84 13.56 23.19 -6.29
CA ASP A 84 12.72 23.10 -7.50
C ASP A 84 11.29 22.73 -7.15
N SER A 85 10.34 23.41 -7.81
CA SER A 85 8.93 23.03 -7.81
C SER A 85 8.69 22.02 -8.91
N VAL A 86 8.09 20.89 -8.56
CA VAL A 86 7.81 19.79 -9.48
C VAL A 86 6.33 19.43 -9.50
N GLU A 87 5.84 19.06 -10.67
CA GLU A 87 4.56 18.39 -10.86
C GLU A 87 4.82 16.89 -11.03
N GLY A 88 4.27 16.09 -10.12
CA GLY A 88 4.37 14.63 -10.14
C GLY A 88 3.11 14.01 -10.75
N GLU A 89 3.30 13.05 -11.66
CA GLU A 89 2.23 12.24 -12.25
C GLU A 89 2.57 10.77 -12.08
N ILE A 90 1.69 10.02 -11.41
CA ILE A 90 1.88 8.57 -11.22
C ILE A 90 1.37 7.77 -12.42
N ASP A 91 2.00 6.63 -12.71
CA ASP A 91 1.48 5.60 -13.63
C ASP A 91 0.20 5.02 -13.01
N TRP A 92 -0.95 5.55 -13.45
CA TRP A 92 -2.23 5.20 -12.86
C TRP A 92 -2.61 3.74 -13.09
N ASP A 93 -2.34 3.18 -14.25
CA ASP A 93 -2.71 1.80 -14.55
C ASP A 93 -1.98 0.84 -13.62
N ARG A 94 -0.70 1.10 -13.37
CA ARG A 94 0.11 0.36 -12.40
C ARG A 94 -0.38 0.55 -10.97
N ARG A 95 -0.65 1.80 -10.55
CA ARG A 95 -1.18 2.11 -9.20
C ARG A 95 -2.50 1.40 -8.98
N TYR A 96 -3.45 1.52 -9.88
CA TYR A 96 -4.77 0.94 -9.73
C TYR A 96 -4.75 -0.58 -9.73
N ALA A 97 -3.90 -1.19 -10.55
CA ALA A 97 -3.67 -2.63 -10.50
C ALA A 97 -3.13 -3.09 -9.13
N HIS A 98 -2.15 -2.37 -8.55
CA HIS A 98 -1.65 -2.66 -7.20
C HIS A 98 -2.74 -2.48 -6.13
N MET A 99 -3.55 -1.42 -6.18
CA MET A 99 -4.65 -1.19 -5.24
C MET A 99 -5.64 -2.36 -5.24
N ARG A 100 -6.06 -2.81 -6.43
CA ARG A 100 -6.96 -3.97 -6.58
C ARG A 100 -6.35 -5.25 -6.03
N MET A 101 -5.08 -5.53 -6.38
CA MET A 101 -4.37 -6.71 -5.91
C MET A 101 -4.15 -6.69 -4.40
N HIS A 102 -3.90 -5.53 -3.82
CA HIS A 102 -3.74 -5.35 -2.37
C HIS A 102 -5.06 -5.63 -1.64
N THR A 103 -6.16 -5.05 -2.10
CA THR A 103 -7.50 -5.30 -1.54
C THR A 103 -7.87 -6.79 -1.67
N ALA A 104 -7.64 -7.40 -2.84
CA ALA A 104 -7.89 -8.82 -3.05
C ALA A 104 -7.03 -9.71 -2.11
N GLN A 105 -5.77 -9.33 -1.84
CA GLN A 105 -4.92 -10.04 -0.90
C GLN A 105 -5.50 -10.01 0.51
N HIS A 106 -6.00 -8.86 0.98
CA HIS A 106 -6.64 -8.74 2.28
C HIS A 106 -7.93 -9.55 2.37
N LEU A 107 -8.77 -9.48 1.34
CA LEU A 107 -10.00 -10.26 1.24
C LEU A 107 -9.72 -11.77 1.34
N VAL A 108 -8.75 -12.28 0.58
CA VAL A 108 -8.33 -13.69 0.62
C VAL A 108 -7.74 -14.04 1.98
N SER A 109 -6.94 -13.16 2.59
CA SER A 109 -6.37 -13.38 3.92
C SER A 109 -7.45 -13.49 5.01
N GLY A 110 -8.47 -12.64 4.93
CA GLY A 110 -9.63 -12.72 5.83
C GLY A 110 -10.39 -14.03 5.69
N LEU A 111 -10.70 -14.43 4.45
CA LEU A 111 -11.38 -15.71 4.18
C LEU A 111 -10.58 -16.92 4.65
N VAL A 112 -9.27 -16.97 4.38
CA VAL A 112 -8.42 -18.10 4.83
C VAL A 112 -8.43 -18.20 6.34
N TYR A 113 -8.37 -17.08 7.05
CA TYR A 113 -8.46 -17.08 8.51
C TYR A 113 -9.78 -17.69 9.02
N GLU A 114 -10.90 -17.28 8.43
CA GLU A 114 -12.23 -17.75 8.82
C GLU A 114 -12.51 -19.21 8.45
N MET A 115 -12.16 -19.60 7.23
CA MET A 115 -12.49 -20.92 6.68
C MET A 115 -11.57 -22.02 7.21
N TYR A 116 -10.32 -21.69 7.55
CA TYR A 116 -9.28 -22.71 7.82
C TYR A 116 -8.64 -22.56 9.18
N GLY A 117 -9.47 -22.46 10.23
CA GLY A 117 -9.07 -22.58 11.63
C GLY A 117 -8.05 -21.53 12.09
N GLY A 118 -8.14 -20.32 11.59
CA GLY A 118 -7.26 -19.22 11.96
C GLY A 118 -5.89 -19.25 11.27
N ALA A 119 -5.76 -19.93 10.13
CA ALA A 119 -4.55 -19.86 9.31
C ALA A 119 -4.26 -18.43 8.89
N ARG A 120 -2.99 -17.99 9.03
CA ARG A 120 -2.61 -16.58 8.92
C ARG A 120 -1.66 -16.34 7.77
N THR A 121 -1.74 -15.15 7.19
CA THR A 121 -0.72 -14.65 6.26
C THR A 121 0.60 -14.47 7.00
N VAL A 122 1.65 -15.12 6.52
CA VAL A 122 3.03 -15.03 7.05
C VAL A 122 3.99 -14.38 6.07
N GLY A 123 3.55 -14.14 4.83
CA GLY A 123 4.30 -13.43 3.81
C GLY A 123 3.40 -13.07 2.64
N ASN A 124 3.75 -11.99 1.95
CA ASN A 124 3.07 -11.59 0.72
C ASN A 124 4.02 -10.89 -0.25
N GLN A 125 3.67 -10.96 -1.53
CA GLN A 125 4.27 -10.18 -2.60
C GLN A 125 3.15 -9.73 -3.53
N ILE A 126 2.98 -8.41 -3.68
CA ILE A 126 1.90 -7.81 -4.48
C ILE A 126 2.53 -7.11 -5.68
N HIS A 127 2.22 -7.64 -6.86
CA HIS A 127 2.58 -7.07 -8.16
C HIS A 127 1.31 -6.65 -8.90
N SER A 128 1.44 -5.87 -9.97
CA SER A 128 0.30 -5.40 -10.76
C SER A 128 -0.46 -6.51 -11.49
N ASN A 129 0.18 -7.64 -11.80
CA ASN A 129 -0.41 -8.74 -12.58
C ASN A 129 -0.51 -10.07 -11.83
N ARG A 130 0.08 -10.17 -10.65
CA ARG A 130 0.03 -11.37 -9.81
C ARG A 130 0.34 -11.01 -8.37
N SER A 131 -0.15 -11.83 -7.42
CA SER A 131 0.25 -11.77 -6.01
C SER A 131 0.59 -13.16 -5.51
N ARG A 132 1.49 -13.22 -4.53
CA ARG A 132 1.76 -14.41 -3.74
C ARG A 132 1.37 -14.11 -2.30
N ILE A 133 0.70 -15.07 -1.67
CA ILE A 133 0.37 -15.02 -0.25
C ILE A 133 0.80 -16.35 0.35
N ASP A 134 1.58 -16.29 1.42
CA ASP A 134 2.01 -17.45 2.19
C ASP A 134 1.18 -17.55 3.47
N PHE A 135 0.62 -18.72 3.73
CA PHE A 135 -0.21 -18.98 4.89
C PHE A 135 0.41 -20.04 5.81
N ASN A 136 0.15 -19.94 7.12
CA ASN A 136 0.58 -20.91 8.13
C ASN A 136 -0.47 -20.97 9.28
N PRO A 137 -0.81 -22.14 9.81
CA PRO A 137 -0.33 -23.48 9.47
C PRO A 137 -1.31 -24.21 8.54
N ILE A 138 -1.19 -24.02 7.24
CA ILE A 138 -2.07 -24.70 6.27
C ILE A 138 -1.29 -25.18 5.05
N LYS A 139 -1.73 -26.31 4.49
CA LYS A 139 -1.39 -26.75 3.15
C LYS A 139 -2.69 -26.87 2.37
N PHE A 140 -2.77 -26.15 1.27
CA PHE A 140 -3.96 -26.17 0.42
C PHE A 140 -3.98 -27.42 -0.45
N GLU A 141 -5.15 -28.06 -0.49
CA GLU A 141 -5.54 -29.03 -1.50
C GLU A 141 -6.35 -28.32 -2.59
N GLU A 142 -6.52 -28.94 -3.74
CA GLU A 142 -7.14 -28.32 -4.91
C GLU A 142 -8.59 -27.88 -4.63
N GLU A 143 -9.37 -28.74 -3.97
CA GLU A 143 -10.75 -28.45 -3.58
C GLU A 143 -10.87 -27.25 -2.62
N MET A 144 -9.90 -27.09 -1.71
CA MET A 144 -9.85 -25.94 -0.79
C MET A 144 -9.59 -24.63 -1.54
N ILE A 145 -8.77 -24.70 -2.59
CA ILE A 145 -8.47 -23.53 -3.43
C ILE A 145 -9.71 -23.13 -4.22
N ASP A 146 -10.42 -24.10 -4.81
CA ASP A 146 -11.65 -23.86 -5.57
C ASP A 146 -12.75 -23.26 -4.68
N GLU A 147 -12.93 -23.78 -3.46
CA GLU A 147 -13.87 -23.23 -2.49
C GLU A 147 -13.50 -21.80 -2.09
N LEU A 148 -12.21 -21.54 -1.80
CA LEU A 148 -11.70 -20.22 -1.45
C LEU A 148 -11.96 -19.21 -2.57
N PHE A 149 -11.66 -19.56 -3.82
CA PHE A 149 -11.91 -18.70 -4.97
C PHE A 149 -13.40 -18.44 -5.21
N SER A 150 -14.25 -19.46 -5.03
CA SER A 150 -15.71 -19.29 -5.10
C SER A 150 -16.18 -18.27 -4.08
N LYS A 151 -15.77 -18.41 -2.82
CA LYS A 151 -16.11 -17.48 -1.73
C LYS A 151 -15.55 -16.06 -1.96
N ALA A 152 -14.31 -15.95 -2.43
CA ALA A 152 -13.71 -14.67 -2.74
C ALA A 152 -14.50 -13.93 -3.84
N ASN A 153 -14.90 -14.64 -4.90
CA ASN A 153 -15.71 -14.06 -5.97
C ASN A 153 -17.10 -13.64 -5.51
N GLU A 154 -17.78 -14.43 -4.64
CA GLU A 154 -19.06 -14.02 -4.03
C GLU A 154 -18.91 -12.70 -3.27
N LEU A 155 -17.83 -12.49 -2.51
CA LEU A 155 -17.58 -11.24 -1.80
C LEU A 155 -17.28 -10.09 -2.75
N VAL A 156 -16.55 -10.33 -3.84
CA VAL A 156 -16.31 -9.30 -4.88
C VAL A 156 -17.61 -8.88 -5.53
N GLU A 157 -18.49 -9.84 -5.88
CA GLU A 157 -19.80 -9.58 -6.50
C GLU A 157 -20.76 -8.85 -5.55
N SER A 158 -20.63 -9.05 -4.23
CA SER A 158 -21.40 -8.32 -3.23
C SER A 158 -21.05 -6.84 -3.12
N ASN A 159 -19.96 -6.41 -3.79
CA ASN A 159 -19.50 -5.02 -3.85
C ASN A 159 -19.37 -4.37 -2.47
N LEU A 160 -18.66 -5.04 -1.57
CA LEU A 160 -18.43 -4.57 -0.21
C LEU A 160 -17.76 -3.20 -0.20
N GLU A 161 -18.21 -2.34 0.69
CA GLU A 161 -17.59 -1.03 0.90
C GLU A 161 -16.19 -1.20 1.51
N VAL A 162 -15.23 -0.43 1.01
CA VAL A 162 -13.89 -0.28 1.60
C VAL A 162 -13.85 1.10 2.26
N THR A 163 -13.64 1.11 3.56
CA THR A 163 -13.62 2.35 4.37
C THR A 163 -12.28 2.52 5.06
N ASP A 164 -11.97 3.75 5.47
CA ASP A 164 -10.83 4.04 6.32
C ASP A 164 -11.21 4.84 7.56
N GLY A 165 -10.31 4.83 8.53
CA GLY A 165 -10.46 5.56 9.78
C GLY A 165 -9.17 5.54 10.60
N ILE A 166 -9.17 6.27 11.69
CA ILE A 166 -8.06 6.29 12.64
C ILE A 166 -8.50 5.55 13.90
N MET A 167 -7.70 4.59 14.34
CA MET A 167 -7.96 3.78 15.53
C MET A 167 -6.70 3.65 16.40
N THR A 168 -6.89 3.50 17.70
CA THR A 168 -5.83 3.10 18.62
C THR A 168 -5.57 1.59 18.53
N ARG A 169 -4.43 1.13 19.05
CA ARG A 169 -4.11 -0.30 19.12
C ARG A 169 -5.12 -1.07 19.98
N GLU A 170 -5.60 -0.45 21.06
CA GLU A 170 -6.60 -1.02 21.96
C GLU A 170 -7.94 -1.23 21.24
N GLU A 171 -8.39 -0.24 20.48
CA GLU A 171 -9.63 -0.35 19.68
C GLU A 171 -9.51 -1.42 18.61
N ILE A 172 -8.38 -1.51 17.92
CA ILE A 172 -8.13 -2.55 16.92
C ILE A 172 -8.16 -3.93 17.58
N ASN A 173 -7.47 -4.12 18.72
CA ASN A 173 -7.43 -5.39 19.44
C ASN A 173 -8.79 -5.80 20.04
N ALA A 174 -9.69 -4.86 20.27
CA ALA A 174 -11.06 -5.16 20.72
C ALA A 174 -11.94 -5.73 19.59
N ILE A 175 -11.61 -5.44 18.33
CA ILE A 175 -12.37 -5.89 17.15
C ILE A 175 -11.74 -7.15 16.56
N MET A 176 -10.42 -7.24 16.55
CA MET A 176 -9.69 -8.28 15.84
C MET A 176 -8.52 -8.81 16.67
N PRO A 177 -8.29 -10.14 16.69
CA PRO A 177 -7.18 -10.71 17.42
C PRO A 177 -5.83 -10.16 16.96
N PRO A 178 -4.89 -9.84 17.89
CA PRO A 178 -3.59 -9.25 17.55
C PRO A 178 -2.77 -10.07 16.55
N GLU A 179 -2.93 -11.39 16.58
CA GLU A 179 -2.27 -12.32 15.66
C GLU A 179 -2.78 -12.19 14.21
N ARG A 180 -3.98 -11.66 14.00
CA ARG A 180 -4.54 -11.44 12.65
C ARG A 180 -4.08 -10.13 12.03
N THR A 181 -3.86 -9.11 12.84
CA THR A 181 -3.58 -7.75 12.36
C THR A 181 -2.11 -7.46 12.06
N ASN A 182 -1.19 -8.37 12.39
CA ASN A 182 0.27 -8.18 12.25
C ASN A 182 0.79 -6.87 12.88
N MET A 183 0.09 -6.35 13.88
CA MET A 183 0.45 -5.07 14.54
C MET A 183 1.85 -5.03 15.14
N GLY A 184 2.45 -6.20 15.41
CA GLY A 184 3.84 -6.30 15.86
C GLY A 184 4.87 -5.78 14.85
N LEU A 185 4.49 -5.66 13.57
CA LEU A 185 5.35 -5.11 12.51
C LEU A 185 5.32 -3.58 12.45
N LEU A 186 4.35 -2.94 13.13
CA LEU A 186 4.21 -1.50 13.16
C LEU A 186 4.97 -0.89 14.35
N PRO A 187 5.64 0.27 14.19
CA PRO A 187 6.39 0.91 15.25
C PRO A 187 5.52 1.16 16.49
N ILE A 188 5.98 0.76 17.67
CA ILE A 188 5.25 0.93 18.95
C ILE A 188 5.00 2.42 19.28
N SER A 189 5.84 3.31 18.77
CA SER A 189 5.68 4.76 18.94
C SER A 189 4.45 5.34 18.25
N VAL A 190 3.94 4.66 17.21
CA VAL A 190 2.71 5.08 16.50
C VAL A 190 1.50 4.58 17.29
N LYS A 191 0.82 5.49 17.95
CA LYS A 191 -0.33 5.19 18.83
C LYS A 191 -1.66 5.18 18.08
N GLN A 192 -1.79 6.05 17.09
CA GLN A 192 -2.96 6.11 16.20
C GLN A 192 -2.56 5.55 14.83
N LEU A 193 -3.33 4.60 14.36
CA LEU A 193 -3.09 3.88 13.13
C LEU A 193 -4.21 4.17 12.15
N ARG A 194 -3.87 4.45 10.89
CA ARG A 194 -4.85 4.41 9.83
C ARG A 194 -5.26 2.97 9.60
N VAL A 195 -6.54 2.72 9.52
CA VAL A 195 -7.12 1.39 9.36
C VAL A 195 -7.97 1.37 8.11
N ILE A 196 -7.73 0.40 7.25
CA ILE A 196 -8.60 0.09 6.10
C ILE A 196 -9.48 -1.09 6.48
N LYS A 197 -10.79 -0.97 6.26
CA LYS A 197 -11.78 -2.03 6.48
C LYS A 197 -12.41 -2.44 5.16
N ILE A 198 -12.61 -3.74 4.99
CA ILE A 198 -13.37 -4.33 3.87
C ILE A 198 -14.66 -4.91 4.44
N GLY A 199 -15.79 -4.30 4.13
CA GLY A 199 -17.07 -4.65 4.75
C GLY A 199 -17.02 -4.55 6.27
N ASP A 200 -18.02 -5.09 6.96
CA ASP A 200 -18.09 -5.00 8.41
C ASP A 200 -17.09 -5.91 9.13
N ASN A 201 -16.76 -7.07 8.55
CA ASN A 201 -15.97 -8.10 9.24
C ASN A 201 -15.02 -8.90 8.35
N VAL A 202 -14.81 -8.54 7.08
CA VAL A 202 -13.99 -9.36 6.17
C VAL A 202 -12.52 -9.21 6.50
N ASP A 203 -12.01 -7.99 6.56
CA ASP A 203 -10.64 -7.72 7.01
C ASP A 203 -10.47 -6.29 7.52
N LEU A 204 -9.47 -6.13 8.39
CA LEU A 204 -9.07 -4.85 8.97
C LEU A 204 -7.54 -4.75 8.93
N CYS A 205 -7.04 -3.83 8.11
CA CYS A 205 -5.61 -3.64 7.91
C CYS A 205 -5.12 -2.34 8.57
N PRO A 206 -4.40 -2.41 9.70
CA PRO A 206 -3.72 -1.25 10.25
C PRO A 206 -2.47 -0.89 9.43
N CYS A 207 -2.27 0.41 9.18
CA CYS A 207 -1.09 0.94 8.50
C CYS A 207 -0.52 2.19 9.22
N ALA A 208 0.75 2.52 8.93
CA ALA A 208 1.50 3.62 9.55
C ALA A 208 2.40 4.33 8.55
#